data_d3f685dfdbfeb40cac3d2f65ad3cdf9f
#
_entry.id   d3f685dfdbfeb40cac3d2f65ad3cdf9f
#
_cell.length_a   1.000
_cell.length_b   1.000
_cell.length_c   1.000
_cell.angle_alpha   90.00
_cell.angle_beta   90.00
_cell.angle_gamma   90.00
#
_symmetry.space_group_name_H-M   'P 1'
#
loop_
_entity.id
_entity.type
_entity.pdbx_description
1 polymer ?
#
loop_
_entity_poly.entity_id
_entity_poly.type
_entity_poly.pdbx_seq_one_letter_code
_entity_poly.pdbx_strand_id
1 'polypeptide(L)'
;MNSSGIKPNHHLLQFQSPLEIMTSQIDHLVLGAEDLSSETQALESDFGVPFDAGGEHPVMGTHNRLLRLQADIYLEVIAANPTALPQRTRWFSMDDPKTKLRLNQGIHPLCWVLQVEDIHQARKNCGYDPGEVIKMSRGDLEWQITVPKDGGLAEGGILPVLIHWPGGRNPADWLTLSPVQLTHLEITHPSPSSIENILQRLGTLPEIYITQGNPALCFHLNTPKGSFALKSEL
;
A
#
# COMPACT_ATOMS: atom_id res chain seq x y z
N MET A 1 73.93 -5.90 1.78
CA MET A 1 73.00 -5.19 2.69
C MET A 1 71.69 -4.91 1.92
N ASN A 2 70.70 -5.78 2.07
CA ASN A 2 69.41 -5.66 1.38
C ASN A 2 68.41 -5.04 2.36
N SER A 3 67.92 -3.84 2.06
CA SER A 3 66.79 -3.23 2.77
C SER A 3 65.49 -3.55 2.04
N SER A 4 64.70 -4.44 2.64
CA SER A 4 63.32 -4.77 2.21
C SER A 4 62.38 -3.65 2.69
N GLY A 5 61.91 -2.85 1.75
CA GLY A 5 60.85 -1.88 2.01
C GLY A 5 59.49 -2.54 2.07
N ILE A 6 58.84 -2.49 3.23
CA ILE A 6 57.45 -2.87 3.44
C ILE A 6 56.55 -1.74 2.92
N LYS A 7 55.74 -2.02 1.91
CA LYS A 7 54.70 -1.07 1.44
C LYS A 7 53.47 -1.17 2.38
N PRO A 8 52.92 -0.05 2.86
CA PRO A 8 51.67 -0.10 3.63
C PRO A 8 50.48 -0.42 2.72
N ASN A 9 49.73 -1.44 3.11
CA ASN A 9 48.44 -1.80 2.50
C ASN A 9 47.39 -0.74 2.92
N HIS A 10 47.04 0.15 2.03
CA HIS A 10 45.87 1.03 2.19
C HIS A 10 44.61 0.22 1.91
N HIS A 11 43.97 -0.35 2.96
CA HIS A 11 42.58 -0.72 2.92
C HIS A 11 41.78 0.58 2.83
N LEU A 12 41.30 0.88 1.64
CA LEU A 12 40.24 1.87 1.44
C LEU A 12 38.97 1.32 2.10
N LEU A 13 38.64 1.85 3.26
CA LEU A 13 37.33 1.74 3.85
C LEU A 13 36.35 2.38 2.83
N GLN A 14 35.60 1.55 2.13
CA GLN A 14 34.42 2.01 1.39
C GLN A 14 33.42 2.54 2.41
N PHE A 15 33.37 3.86 2.56
CA PHE A 15 32.27 4.52 3.23
C PHE A 15 31.01 4.20 2.40
N GLN A 16 30.13 3.38 2.96
CA GLN A 16 28.77 3.27 2.44
C GLN A 16 28.18 4.68 2.52
N SER A 17 27.75 5.20 1.37
CA SER A 17 27.04 6.47 1.29
C SER A 17 25.89 6.44 2.31
N PRO A 18 25.62 7.55 3.03
CA PRO A 18 24.43 7.64 3.87
C PRO A 18 23.23 7.21 3.04
N LEU A 19 22.39 6.33 3.58
CA LEU A 19 21.10 6.01 2.97
C LEU A 19 20.38 7.35 2.78
N GLU A 20 20.19 7.78 1.55
CA GLU A 20 19.33 8.92 1.25
C GLU A 20 17.96 8.58 1.83
N ILE A 21 17.50 9.39 2.79
CA ILE A 21 16.16 9.25 3.36
C ILE A 21 15.19 9.54 2.22
N MET A 22 14.45 8.51 1.80
CA MET A 22 13.47 8.64 0.74
C MET A 22 12.27 9.43 1.25
N THR A 23 11.77 10.33 0.44
CA THR A 23 10.50 11.00 0.69
C THR A 23 9.39 10.07 0.27
N SER A 24 8.54 9.68 1.22
CA SER A 24 7.38 8.84 0.97
C SER A 24 6.22 9.25 1.86
N GLN A 25 5.01 8.91 1.43
CA GLN A 25 3.78 9.15 2.17
C GLN A 25 2.76 8.04 1.88
N ILE A 26 1.82 7.84 2.79
CA ILE A 26 0.69 6.96 2.52
C ILE A 26 -0.10 7.58 1.36
N ASP A 27 -0.28 6.83 0.28
CA ASP A 27 -1.10 7.22 -0.86
C ASP A 27 -2.56 6.83 -0.62
N HIS A 28 -2.80 5.55 -0.33
CA HIS A 28 -4.13 5.06 -0.02
C HIS A 28 -4.13 3.77 0.79
N LEU A 29 -5.28 3.49 1.38
CA LEU A 29 -5.60 2.27 2.10
C LEU A 29 -6.54 1.44 1.23
N VAL A 30 -6.34 0.12 1.18
CA VAL A 30 -7.10 -0.78 0.31
C VAL A 30 -7.98 -1.71 1.13
N LEU A 31 -9.28 -1.62 0.91
CA LEU A 31 -10.28 -2.56 1.41
C LEU A 31 -10.76 -3.46 0.27
N GLY A 32 -10.68 -4.76 0.46
CA GLY A 32 -11.25 -5.72 -0.47
C GLY A 32 -12.74 -5.96 -0.16
N ALA A 33 -13.52 -6.12 -1.22
CA ALA A 33 -14.93 -6.44 -1.18
C ALA A 33 -15.24 -7.63 -2.11
N GLU A 34 -16.23 -8.45 -1.77
CA GLU A 34 -16.79 -9.46 -2.68
C GLU A 34 -17.73 -8.80 -3.68
N ASP A 35 -18.66 -7.98 -3.19
CA ASP A 35 -19.57 -7.15 -4.01
C ASP A 35 -19.33 -5.66 -3.74
N LEU A 36 -18.76 -4.97 -4.74
CA LEU A 36 -18.38 -3.57 -4.62
C LEU A 36 -19.54 -2.66 -4.22
N SER A 37 -20.73 -2.89 -4.79
CA SER A 37 -21.87 -1.99 -4.65
C SER A 37 -22.50 -2.07 -3.25
N SER A 38 -22.87 -3.27 -2.83
CA SER A 38 -23.57 -3.47 -1.56
C SER A 38 -22.65 -3.18 -0.36
N GLU A 39 -21.39 -3.58 -0.44
CA GLU A 39 -20.44 -3.37 0.65
C GLU A 39 -19.97 -1.92 0.76
N THR A 40 -19.80 -1.20 -0.36
CA THR A 40 -19.59 0.25 -0.31
C THR A 40 -20.80 0.97 0.29
N GLN A 41 -22.03 0.59 -0.08
CA GLN A 41 -23.24 1.18 0.48
C GLN A 41 -23.34 0.96 2.01
N ALA A 42 -22.90 -0.19 2.50
CA ALA A 42 -22.82 -0.45 3.94
C ALA A 42 -21.83 0.51 4.62
N LEU A 43 -20.62 0.68 4.07
CA LEU A 43 -19.64 1.64 4.59
C LEU A 43 -20.14 3.09 4.54
N GLU A 44 -20.82 3.50 3.47
CA GLU A 44 -21.47 4.82 3.36
C GLU A 44 -22.46 5.04 4.48
N SER A 45 -23.26 4.01 4.78
CA SER A 45 -24.19 4.04 5.90
C SER A 45 -23.47 4.15 7.24
N ASP A 46 -22.40 3.39 7.44
CA ASP A 46 -21.64 3.36 8.69
C ASP A 46 -20.85 4.66 8.91
N PHE A 47 -20.21 5.18 7.88
CA PHE A 47 -19.41 6.41 7.97
C PHE A 47 -20.25 7.68 7.95
N GLY A 48 -21.46 7.62 7.34
CA GLY A 48 -22.33 8.77 7.14
C GLY A 48 -21.88 9.69 6.00
N VAL A 49 -21.12 9.17 5.05
CA VAL A 49 -20.61 9.90 3.87
C VAL A 49 -20.67 9.02 2.62
N PRO A 50 -20.93 9.59 1.44
CA PRO A 50 -20.87 8.85 0.18
C PRO A 50 -19.43 8.62 -0.28
N PHE A 51 -19.21 7.53 -1.01
CA PHE A 51 -17.99 7.30 -1.78
C PHE A 51 -18.13 7.87 -3.18
N ASP A 52 -17.07 8.46 -3.69
CA ASP A 52 -16.99 8.91 -5.08
C ASP A 52 -16.97 7.70 -6.04
N ALA A 53 -17.42 7.94 -7.25
CA ALA A 53 -17.24 6.98 -8.33
C ALA A 53 -15.74 6.74 -8.56
N GLY A 54 -15.36 5.49 -8.50
CA GLY A 54 -14.01 5.07 -8.83
C GLY A 54 -13.86 4.80 -10.33
N GLY A 55 -13.34 3.64 -10.68
CA GLY A 55 -13.16 3.23 -12.06
C GLY A 55 -12.85 1.75 -12.19
N GLU A 56 -12.51 1.38 -13.41
CA GLU A 56 -12.15 0.01 -13.76
C GLU A 56 -10.65 -0.09 -14.02
N HIS A 57 -10.10 -1.27 -13.73
CA HIS A 57 -8.73 -1.65 -14.05
C HIS A 57 -8.76 -2.87 -14.98
N PRO A 58 -8.91 -2.66 -16.30
CA PRO A 58 -9.13 -3.75 -17.26
C PRO A 58 -8.04 -4.82 -17.25
N VAL A 59 -6.78 -4.41 -17.06
CA VAL A 59 -5.63 -5.34 -16.99
C VAL A 59 -5.77 -6.29 -15.79
N MET A 60 -6.27 -5.77 -14.67
CA MET A 60 -6.45 -6.53 -13.42
C MET A 60 -7.84 -7.17 -13.30
N GLY A 61 -8.79 -6.78 -14.14
CA GLY A 61 -10.17 -7.23 -14.02
C GLY A 61 -10.79 -6.87 -12.67
N THR A 62 -10.52 -5.64 -12.19
CA THR A 62 -11.05 -5.10 -10.93
C THR A 62 -11.73 -3.76 -11.16
N HIS A 63 -12.58 -3.36 -10.22
CA HIS A 63 -13.20 -2.05 -10.17
C HIS A 63 -13.22 -1.55 -8.72
N ASN A 64 -13.36 -0.23 -8.53
CA ASN A 64 -13.26 0.36 -7.20
C ASN A 64 -14.26 1.49 -6.97
N ARG A 65 -14.39 1.89 -5.68
CA ARG A 65 -14.96 3.13 -5.17
C ARG A 65 -13.94 3.81 -4.30
N LEU A 66 -13.94 5.13 -4.27
CA LEU A 66 -12.91 5.92 -3.62
C LEU A 66 -13.53 6.91 -2.62
N LEU A 67 -12.84 7.13 -1.51
CA LEU A 67 -13.20 8.13 -0.51
C LEU A 67 -11.96 8.93 -0.13
N ARG A 68 -11.93 10.23 -0.44
CA ARG A 68 -10.83 11.08 0.01
C ARG A 68 -10.91 11.27 1.52
N LEU A 69 -9.81 11.02 2.23
CA LEU A 69 -9.69 11.19 3.68
C LEU A 69 -9.20 12.61 3.99
N GLN A 70 -7.93 12.78 4.27
CA GLN A 70 -7.27 14.07 4.46
C GLN A 70 -6.12 14.26 3.49
N ALA A 71 -5.71 15.50 3.24
CA ALA A 71 -4.62 15.83 2.33
C ALA A 71 -4.75 15.05 1.01
N ASP A 72 -3.74 14.26 0.66
CA ASP A 72 -3.66 13.48 -0.58
C ASP A 72 -3.89 11.98 -0.35
N ILE A 73 -4.43 11.60 0.83
CA ILE A 73 -4.72 10.22 1.21
C ILE A 73 -6.17 9.87 0.87
N TYR A 74 -6.40 8.68 0.32
CA TYR A 74 -7.75 8.18 0.09
C TYR A 74 -7.91 6.72 0.53
N LEU A 75 -9.15 6.31 0.70
CA LEU A 75 -9.56 4.93 0.95
C LEU A 75 -10.12 4.37 -0.36
N GLU A 76 -9.62 3.21 -0.77
CA GLU A 76 -10.10 2.46 -1.92
C GLU A 76 -10.88 1.23 -1.44
N VAL A 77 -12.12 1.07 -1.89
CA VAL A 77 -12.84 -0.20 -1.85
C VAL A 77 -12.73 -0.84 -3.22
N ILE A 78 -12.15 -2.03 -3.29
CA ILE A 78 -11.88 -2.72 -4.56
C ILE A 78 -12.50 -4.12 -4.58
N ALA A 79 -13.06 -4.50 -5.72
CA ALA A 79 -13.62 -5.82 -5.96
C ALA A 79 -13.19 -6.38 -7.33
N ALA A 80 -13.31 -7.68 -7.50
CA ALA A 80 -13.24 -8.29 -8.83
C ALA A 80 -14.41 -7.78 -9.67
N ASN A 81 -14.12 -7.29 -10.89
CA ASN A 81 -15.17 -6.86 -11.80
C ASN A 81 -15.79 -8.10 -12.48
N PRO A 82 -17.06 -8.43 -12.23
CA PRO A 82 -17.70 -9.64 -12.76
C PRO A 82 -17.83 -9.64 -14.29
N THR A 83 -17.73 -8.47 -14.92
CA THR A 83 -17.85 -8.30 -16.38
C THR A 83 -16.53 -8.23 -17.09
N ALA A 84 -15.40 -8.22 -16.36
CA ALA A 84 -14.07 -8.09 -16.94
C ALA A 84 -13.21 -9.33 -16.69
N LEU A 85 -12.59 -9.83 -17.77
CA LEU A 85 -11.58 -10.89 -17.65
C LEU A 85 -10.21 -10.26 -17.39
N PRO A 86 -9.51 -10.65 -16.30
CA PRO A 86 -8.17 -10.14 -16.04
C PRO A 86 -7.17 -10.64 -17.10
N GLN A 87 -6.23 -9.78 -17.46
CA GLN A 87 -5.13 -10.14 -18.39
C GLN A 87 -3.93 -10.74 -17.66
N ARG A 88 -3.93 -10.70 -16.33
CA ARG A 88 -2.95 -11.31 -15.42
C ARG A 88 -3.61 -11.65 -14.10
N THR A 89 -2.91 -12.36 -13.22
CA THR A 89 -3.35 -12.56 -11.82
C THR A 89 -3.63 -11.19 -11.18
N ARG A 90 -4.79 -11.07 -10.52
CA ARG A 90 -5.18 -9.84 -9.85
C ARG A 90 -4.20 -9.47 -8.75
N TRP A 91 -3.97 -8.19 -8.59
CA TRP A 91 -3.20 -7.63 -7.49
C TRP A 91 -3.86 -7.83 -6.12
N PHE A 92 -3.15 -7.47 -5.03
CA PHE A 92 -3.64 -7.46 -3.65
C PHE A 92 -4.14 -8.82 -3.15
N SER A 93 -3.54 -9.91 -3.65
CA SER A 93 -3.92 -11.29 -3.30
C SER A 93 -5.39 -11.63 -3.59
N MET A 94 -6.09 -10.88 -4.46
CA MET A 94 -7.53 -11.05 -4.69
C MET A 94 -7.90 -12.39 -5.31
N ASP A 95 -6.95 -13.07 -5.96
CA ASP A 95 -7.18 -14.42 -6.50
C ASP A 95 -6.81 -15.55 -5.52
N ASP A 96 -6.17 -15.21 -4.39
CA ASP A 96 -5.83 -16.18 -3.35
C ASP A 96 -7.09 -16.74 -2.66
N PRO A 97 -7.18 -18.09 -2.49
CA PRO A 97 -8.36 -18.70 -1.89
C PRO A 97 -8.66 -18.23 -0.45
N LYS A 98 -7.64 -17.93 0.36
CA LYS A 98 -7.84 -17.44 1.73
C LYS A 98 -8.39 -16.01 1.71
N THR A 99 -7.89 -15.17 0.80
CA THR A 99 -8.40 -13.82 0.61
C THR A 99 -9.87 -13.86 0.17
N LYS A 100 -10.22 -14.67 -0.81
CA LYS A 100 -11.63 -14.86 -1.24
C LYS A 100 -12.52 -15.32 -0.09
N LEU A 101 -12.04 -16.27 0.71
CA LEU A 101 -12.81 -16.75 1.85
C LEU A 101 -13.08 -15.64 2.88
N ARG A 102 -12.11 -14.74 3.11
CA ARG A 102 -12.29 -13.58 3.99
C ARG A 102 -13.29 -12.57 3.39
N LEU A 103 -13.15 -12.24 2.10
CA LEU A 103 -14.05 -11.31 1.41
C LEU A 103 -15.52 -11.79 1.40
N ASN A 104 -15.77 -13.10 1.35
CA ASN A 104 -17.10 -13.67 1.52
C ASN A 104 -17.72 -13.41 2.91
N GLN A 105 -16.95 -12.98 3.88
CA GLN A 105 -17.41 -12.62 5.24
C GLN A 105 -17.64 -11.11 5.40
N GLY A 106 -17.35 -10.33 4.37
CA GLY A 106 -17.47 -8.89 4.32
C GLY A 106 -16.17 -8.17 3.98
N ILE A 107 -16.21 -6.86 4.05
CA ILE A 107 -15.08 -5.98 3.73
C ILE A 107 -13.90 -6.18 4.70
N HIS A 108 -12.69 -6.27 4.14
CA HIS A 108 -11.46 -6.41 4.91
C HIS A 108 -10.33 -5.54 4.36
N PRO A 109 -9.46 -4.96 5.24
CA PRO A 109 -8.16 -4.45 4.83
C PRO A 109 -7.37 -5.52 4.06
N LEU A 110 -6.90 -5.17 2.87
CA LEU A 110 -5.99 -6.01 2.08
C LEU A 110 -4.55 -5.55 2.24
N CYS A 111 -4.31 -4.27 2.05
CA CYS A 111 -2.99 -3.66 2.11
C CYS A 111 -3.10 -2.14 2.21
N TRP A 112 -1.96 -1.51 2.23
CA TRP A 112 -1.80 -0.07 2.09
C TRP A 112 -0.74 0.22 1.03
N VAL A 113 -0.85 1.39 0.41
CA VAL A 113 -0.02 1.79 -0.71
C VAL A 113 0.78 3.02 -0.33
N LEU A 114 2.07 2.97 -0.60
CA LEU A 114 3.03 4.01 -0.29
C LEU A 114 3.47 4.72 -1.56
N GLN A 115 3.21 6.02 -1.64
CA GLN A 115 3.73 6.86 -2.70
C GLN A 115 5.21 7.13 -2.50
N VAL A 116 5.99 6.99 -3.56
CA VAL A 116 7.43 7.22 -3.60
C VAL A 116 7.80 8.08 -4.81
N GLU A 117 8.89 8.86 -4.70
CA GLU A 117 9.37 9.72 -5.78
C GLU A 117 10.00 8.92 -6.93
N ASP A 118 10.79 7.90 -6.61
CA ASP A 118 11.41 6.99 -7.57
C ASP A 118 11.10 5.53 -7.18
N ILE A 119 10.16 4.92 -7.90
CA ILE A 119 9.71 3.56 -7.60
C ILE A 119 10.79 2.50 -7.87
N HIS A 120 11.71 2.74 -8.81
CA HIS A 120 12.79 1.80 -9.11
C HIS A 120 13.85 1.82 -8.01
N GLN A 121 14.19 3.01 -7.51
CA GLN A 121 15.08 3.17 -6.37
C GLN A 121 14.46 2.64 -5.10
N ALA A 122 13.17 2.96 -4.84
CA ALA A 122 12.43 2.46 -3.70
C ALA A 122 12.37 0.92 -3.67
N ARG A 123 11.99 0.31 -4.79
CA ARG A 123 11.95 -1.14 -4.96
C ARG A 123 13.31 -1.81 -4.67
N LYS A 124 14.41 -1.18 -5.10
CA LYS A 124 15.76 -1.71 -4.88
C LYS A 124 16.17 -1.65 -3.40
N ASN A 125 15.73 -0.61 -2.68
CA ASN A 125 16.23 -0.26 -1.35
C ASN A 125 15.28 -0.67 -0.21
N CYS A 126 14.02 -1.01 -0.50
CA CYS A 126 13.00 -1.27 0.54
C CYS A 126 13.32 -2.43 1.47
N GLY A 127 14.14 -3.40 1.04
CA GLY A 127 14.56 -4.53 1.88
C GLY A 127 13.62 -5.74 1.86
N TYR A 128 12.62 -5.74 0.97
CA TYR A 128 11.74 -6.86 0.65
C TYR A 128 11.49 -6.88 -0.87
N ASP A 129 10.83 -7.90 -1.38
CA ASP A 129 10.40 -7.93 -2.80
C ASP A 129 8.95 -7.46 -2.92
N PRO A 130 8.70 -6.21 -3.35
CA PRO A 130 7.35 -5.70 -3.58
C PRO A 130 6.76 -6.12 -4.93
N GLY A 131 7.48 -6.90 -5.72
CA GLY A 131 7.09 -7.32 -7.07
C GLY A 131 7.68 -6.49 -8.20
N GLU A 132 7.15 -6.68 -9.40
CA GLU A 132 7.56 -5.94 -10.60
C GLU A 132 6.91 -4.56 -10.66
N VAL A 133 7.63 -3.58 -11.19
CA VAL A 133 7.04 -2.27 -11.51
C VAL A 133 6.25 -2.39 -12.80
N ILE A 134 4.95 -2.16 -12.74
CA ILE A 134 4.06 -2.13 -13.90
C ILE A 134 3.53 -0.72 -14.13
N LYS A 135 3.35 -0.37 -15.40
CA LYS A 135 2.71 0.88 -15.81
C LYS A 135 1.22 0.64 -15.97
N MET A 136 0.43 1.51 -15.40
CA MET A 136 -1.02 1.49 -15.46
C MET A 136 -1.54 2.83 -15.94
N SER A 137 -2.72 2.82 -16.56
CA SER A 137 -3.41 4.05 -16.97
C SER A 137 -4.92 3.89 -16.86
N ARG A 138 -5.60 5.01 -16.61
CA ARG A 138 -7.07 5.11 -16.61
C ARG A 138 -7.48 6.52 -17.03
N GLY A 139 -8.04 6.68 -18.22
CA GLY A 139 -8.24 8.01 -18.82
C GLY A 139 -6.91 8.74 -18.95
N ASP A 140 -6.84 9.96 -18.44
CA ASP A 140 -5.62 10.79 -18.46
C ASP A 140 -4.69 10.51 -17.25
N LEU A 141 -5.04 9.55 -16.39
CA LEU A 141 -4.25 9.19 -15.23
C LEU A 141 -3.30 8.07 -15.56
N GLU A 142 -2.02 8.28 -15.26
CA GLU A 142 -0.96 7.29 -15.43
C GLU A 142 -0.21 7.10 -14.11
N TRP A 143 0.12 5.85 -13.78
CA TRP A 143 0.94 5.54 -12.61
C TRP A 143 1.82 4.32 -12.83
N GLN A 144 2.79 4.17 -11.96
CA GLN A 144 3.61 2.97 -11.82
C GLN A 144 3.35 2.36 -10.44
N ILE A 145 3.20 1.05 -10.40
CA ILE A 145 2.89 0.34 -9.14
C ILE A 145 3.63 -0.99 -9.11
N THR A 146 4.06 -1.42 -7.93
CA THR A 146 4.68 -2.72 -7.76
C THR A 146 3.62 -3.82 -7.61
N VAL A 147 3.76 -4.89 -8.38
CA VAL A 147 2.84 -6.04 -8.34
C VAL A 147 3.65 -7.32 -8.52
N PRO A 148 3.63 -8.26 -7.56
CA PRO A 148 4.19 -9.59 -7.76
C PRO A 148 3.54 -10.34 -8.92
N LYS A 149 4.27 -11.27 -9.56
CA LYS A 149 3.75 -12.04 -10.71
C LYS A 149 2.52 -12.85 -10.37
N ASP A 150 2.47 -13.36 -9.15
CA ASP A 150 1.35 -14.13 -8.61
C ASP A 150 0.23 -13.24 -8.04
N GLY A 151 0.37 -11.92 -8.11
CA GLY A 151 -0.57 -10.95 -7.55
C GLY A 151 -0.56 -10.85 -6.03
N GLY A 152 0.39 -11.52 -5.37
CA GLY A 152 0.49 -11.60 -3.92
C GLY A 152 0.80 -10.26 -3.23
N LEU A 153 0.84 -10.31 -1.91
CA LEU A 153 1.19 -9.19 -1.03
C LEU A 153 2.35 -9.57 -0.12
N ALA A 154 3.33 -8.69 0.01
CA ALA A 154 4.46 -8.90 0.90
C ALA A 154 3.96 -8.93 2.37
N GLU A 155 4.36 -9.95 3.12
CA GLU A 155 3.90 -10.20 4.50
C GLU A 155 2.36 -10.10 4.65
N GLY A 156 1.62 -10.62 3.63
CA GLY A 156 0.16 -10.61 3.64
C GLY A 156 -0.49 -9.22 3.54
N GLY A 157 0.25 -8.16 3.25
CA GLY A 157 -0.23 -6.78 3.17
C GLY A 157 0.28 -5.87 4.29
N ILE A 158 1.07 -6.40 5.23
CA ILE A 158 1.77 -5.63 6.27
C ILE A 158 2.77 -4.67 5.65
N LEU A 159 3.57 -5.15 4.70
CA LEU A 159 4.50 -4.30 3.95
C LEU A 159 3.79 -3.63 2.78
N PRO A 160 4.10 -2.35 2.50
CA PRO A 160 3.35 -1.58 1.52
C PRO A 160 3.55 -2.05 0.08
N VAL A 161 2.56 -1.82 -0.73
CA VAL A 161 2.69 -1.74 -2.18
C VAL A 161 3.26 -0.37 -2.52
N LEU A 162 4.22 -0.27 -3.45
CA LEU A 162 4.82 1.01 -3.84
C LEU A 162 4.11 1.57 -5.08
N ILE A 163 3.83 2.87 -5.06
CA ILE A 163 3.25 3.59 -6.19
C ILE A 163 4.04 4.87 -6.50
N HIS A 164 4.08 5.22 -7.77
CA HIS A 164 4.63 6.48 -8.26
C HIS A 164 3.69 7.11 -9.28
N TRP A 165 3.45 8.39 -9.14
CA TRP A 165 2.63 9.20 -10.05
C TRP A 165 3.54 10.13 -10.87
N PRO A 166 3.89 9.77 -12.12
CA PRO A 166 4.86 10.55 -12.92
C PRO A 166 4.47 12.02 -13.14
N GLY A 167 3.16 12.30 -13.15
CA GLY A 167 2.62 13.65 -13.30
C GLY A 167 2.40 14.40 -11.97
N GLY A 168 2.73 13.78 -10.83
CA GLY A 168 2.46 14.32 -9.49
C GLY A 168 0.98 14.41 -9.11
N ARG A 169 0.07 13.92 -9.97
CA ARG A 169 -1.38 13.95 -9.76
C ARG A 169 -1.85 12.55 -9.38
N ASN A 170 -2.61 12.46 -8.28
CA ASN A 170 -3.24 11.24 -7.81
C ASN A 170 -4.77 11.42 -7.70
N PRO A 171 -5.56 10.37 -7.44
CA PRO A 171 -7.01 10.47 -7.32
C PRO A 171 -7.49 11.52 -6.32
N ALA A 172 -6.79 11.80 -5.23
CA ALA A 172 -7.21 12.78 -4.25
C ALA A 172 -7.36 14.20 -4.82
N ASP A 173 -6.70 14.53 -5.94
CA ASP A 173 -6.79 15.86 -6.56
C ASP A 173 -8.21 16.23 -7.04
N TRP A 174 -9.04 15.24 -7.35
CA TRP A 174 -10.41 15.46 -7.87
C TRP A 174 -11.51 14.76 -7.08
N LEU A 175 -11.15 13.92 -6.10
CA LEU A 175 -12.13 13.35 -5.20
C LEU A 175 -12.71 14.41 -4.27
N THR A 176 -13.98 14.26 -3.94
CA THR A 176 -14.64 15.11 -2.96
C THR A 176 -13.99 14.93 -1.59
N LEU A 177 -13.50 16.02 -0.99
CA LEU A 177 -12.95 15.96 0.37
C LEU A 177 -14.04 15.54 1.33
N SER A 178 -13.83 14.42 2.03
CA SER A 178 -14.76 13.95 3.05
C SER A 178 -14.32 14.40 4.46
N PRO A 179 -15.23 14.39 5.43
CA PRO A 179 -14.89 14.62 6.84
C PRO A 179 -14.24 13.40 7.51
N VAL A 180 -14.08 12.28 6.80
CA VAL A 180 -13.42 11.07 7.32
C VAL A 180 -11.91 11.29 7.36
N GLN A 181 -11.27 10.88 8.45
CA GLN A 181 -9.84 11.05 8.66
C GLN A 181 -9.21 9.73 9.07
N LEU A 182 -8.05 9.43 8.49
CA LEU A 182 -7.16 8.39 9.02
C LEU A 182 -6.50 8.93 10.29
N THR A 183 -6.75 8.28 11.42
CA THR A 183 -6.03 8.60 12.67
C THR A 183 -4.67 7.93 12.71
N HIS A 184 -4.62 6.66 12.36
CA HIS A 184 -3.37 5.91 12.21
C HIS A 184 -3.62 4.55 11.54
N LEU A 185 -2.54 4.00 11.01
CA LEU A 185 -2.42 2.63 10.55
C LEU A 185 -1.74 1.81 11.65
N GLU A 186 -2.39 0.77 12.15
CA GLU A 186 -1.81 -0.15 13.12
C GLU A 186 -1.38 -1.45 12.43
N ILE A 187 -0.14 -1.82 12.66
CA ILE A 187 0.46 -3.08 12.21
C ILE A 187 0.79 -3.91 13.44
N THR A 188 0.27 -5.13 13.50
CA THR A 188 0.69 -6.10 14.51
C THR A 188 1.53 -7.18 13.84
N HIS A 189 2.72 -7.47 14.41
CA HIS A 189 3.63 -8.46 13.83
C HIS A 189 4.44 -9.17 14.92
N PRO A 190 4.80 -10.48 14.75
CA PRO A 190 5.64 -11.20 15.70
C PRO A 190 7.03 -10.59 15.92
N SER A 191 7.54 -9.88 14.91
CA SER A 191 8.84 -9.22 14.91
C SER A 191 8.72 -7.74 14.52
N PRO A 192 8.21 -6.85 15.41
CA PRO A 192 7.99 -5.44 15.11
C PRO A 192 9.22 -4.73 14.56
N SER A 193 10.37 -4.97 15.17
CA SER A 193 11.64 -4.33 14.76
C SER A 193 12.05 -4.65 13.31
N SER A 194 11.66 -5.81 12.79
CA SER A 194 11.92 -6.14 11.38
C SER A 194 11.10 -5.24 10.46
N ILE A 195 9.85 -5.00 10.80
CA ILE A 195 8.96 -4.11 10.04
C ILE A 195 9.43 -2.67 10.15
N GLU A 196 9.75 -2.20 11.36
CA GLU A 196 10.30 -0.86 11.60
C GLU A 196 11.55 -0.59 10.76
N ASN A 197 12.50 -1.54 10.74
CA ASN A 197 13.73 -1.42 9.95
C ASN A 197 13.46 -1.34 8.43
N ILE A 198 12.43 -2.02 7.94
CA ILE A 198 12.02 -1.93 6.53
C ILE A 198 11.38 -0.57 6.25
N LEU A 199 10.45 -0.13 7.10
CA LEU A 199 9.76 1.14 6.89
C LEU A 199 10.72 2.35 7.01
N GLN A 200 11.71 2.30 7.90
CA GLN A 200 12.75 3.34 8.00
C GLN A 200 13.53 3.54 6.68
N ARG A 201 13.69 2.49 5.87
CA ARG A 201 14.34 2.60 4.54
C ARG A 201 13.47 3.32 3.53
N LEU A 202 12.16 3.28 3.73
CA LEU A 202 11.16 3.91 2.87
C LEU A 202 10.82 5.34 3.30
N GLY A 203 11.25 5.77 4.49
CA GLY A 203 11.01 7.09 5.05
C GLY A 203 10.37 7.05 6.43
N THR A 204 10.12 8.21 7.01
CA THR A 204 9.45 8.34 8.31
C THR A 204 7.94 8.48 8.09
N LEU A 205 7.16 7.60 8.68
CA LEU A 205 5.70 7.52 8.54
C LEU A 205 5.06 7.62 9.94
N PRO A 206 4.82 8.83 10.44
CA PRO A 206 4.36 9.06 11.81
C PRO A 206 2.95 8.50 12.07
N GLU A 207 2.18 8.24 11.02
CA GLU A 207 0.83 7.67 11.13
C GLU A 207 0.84 6.15 11.33
N ILE A 208 2.00 5.49 11.34
CA ILE A 208 2.09 4.04 11.46
C ILE A 208 2.53 3.65 12.88
N TYR A 209 1.72 2.83 13.53
CA TYR A 209 2.01 2.21 14.82
C TYR A 209 2.27 0.73 14.64
N ILE A 210 3.37 0.23 15.20
CA ILE A 210 3.75 -1.17 15.09
C ILE A 210 3.77 -1.79 16.48
N THR A 211 3.05 -2.90 16.66
CA THR A 211 2.92 -3.62 17.93
C THR A 211 3.29 -5.09 17.77
N GLN A 212 3.65 -5.74 18.89
CA GLN A 212 3.94 -7.17 18.89
C GLN A 212 2.66 -8.00 19.01
N GLY A 213 2.52 -9.01 18.15
CA GLY A 213 1.39 -9.95 18.18
C GLY A 213 1.28 -10.78 16.92
N ASN A 214 0.13 -11.43 16.75
CA ASN A 214 -0.18 -12.14 15.49
C ASN A 214 -0.31 -11.14 14.33
N PRO A 215 0.10 -11.52 13.10
CA PRO A 215 0.05 -10.63 11.97
C PRO A 215 -1.35 -10.07 11.74
N ALA A 216 -1.46 -8.74 11.76
CA ALA A 216 -2.72 -8.04 11.50
C ALA A 216 -2.47 -6.62 10.96
N LEU A 217 -3.43 -6.13 10.20
CA LEU A 217 -3.49 -4.78 9.67
C LEU A 217 -4.79 -4.13 10.13
N CYS A 218 -4.73 -2.91 10.69
CA CYS A 218 -5.91 -2.19 11.13
C CYS A 218 -5.86 -0.72 10.72
N PHE A 219 -6.93 -0.25 10.07
CA PHE A 219 -7.11 1.16 9.71
C PHE A 219 -8.01 1.82 10.73
N HIS A 220 -7.48 2.80 11.46
CA HIS A 220 -8.24 3.56 12.44
C HIS A 220 -8.71 4.88 11.82
N LEU A 221 -10.03 5.04 11.73
CA LEU A 221 -10.69 6.15 11.06
C LEU A 221 -11.59 6.91 12.03
N ASN A 222 -11.61 8.23 11.91
CA ASN A 222 -12.67 9.06 12.49
C ASN A 222 -13.65 9.47 11.41
N THR A 223 -14.93 9.26 11.65
CA THR A 223 -16.02 9.57 10.72
C THR A 223 -17.07 10.43 11.41
N PRO A 224 -18.02 11.04 10.68
CA PRO A 224 -19.18 11.72 11.27
C PRO A 224 -20.00 10.88 12.24
N LYS A 225 -19.96 9.57 12.11
CA LYS A 225 -20.70 8.62 12.96
C LYS A 225 -19.88 7.99 14.07
N GLY A 226 -18.61 8.42 14.23
CA GLY A 226 -17.73 7.95 15.29
C GLY A 226 -16.42 7.35 14.76
N SER A 227 -15.68 6.72 15.66
CA SER A 227 -14.41 6.08 15.34
C SER A 227 -14.65 4.65 14.87
N PHE A 228 -13.95 4.25 13.82
CA PHE A 228 -13.97 2.91 13.24
C PHE A 228 -12.58 2.31 13.23
N ALA A 229 -12.50 1.00 13.49
CA ALA A 229 -11.29 0.20 13.34
C ALA A 229 -11.60 -0.93 12.35
N LEU A 230 -11.08 -0.82 11.13
CA LEU A 230 -11.21 -1.85 10.09
C LEU A 230 -9.99 -2.75 10.19
N LYS A 231 -10.18 -3.98 10.66
CA LYS A 231 -9.09 -4.93 10.96
C LYS A 231 -9.14 -6.16 10.07
N SER A 232 -7.97 -6.62 9.65
CA SER A 232 -7.76 -7.92 9.01
C SER A 232 -6.69 -8.71 9.78
N GLU A 233 -7.00 -9.92 10.18
CA GLU A 233 -6.01 -10.90 10.64
C GLU A 233 -5.46 -11.65 9.41
N LEU A 234 -4.12 -11.81 9.35
CA LEU A 234 -3.41 -12.21 8.14
C LEU A 234 -2.83 -13.63 8.25
#